data_106d5f51589a9766249dc1b36dbd509b
#
_entry.id   106d5f51589a9766249dc1b36dbd509b
#
_cell.length_a   1.000
_cell.length_b   1.000
_cell.length_c   1.000
_cell.angle_alpha   90.00
_cell.angle_beta   90.00
_cell.angle_gamma   90.00
#
_symmetry.space_group_name_H-M   'P 1'
#
loop_
_entity.id
_entity.type
_entity.pdbx_description
1 polymer ?
#
loop_
_entity_poly.entity_id
_entity_poly.type
_entity_poly.pdbx_seq_one_letter_code
_entity_poly.pdbx_strand_id
1 'polypeptide(L)'
;MMKNVLLIVVSILFITAASAQENRIKVACIGNSITYGYGLPDRTTQSYPVQLQKMLGESYQVENFGKSGATLLNKGHRPYMQQDEYRRAIDFGGDIVVIHLGINDTDPRDWSDYRDFFVKDYIELIDSFRAANSKVRIMIARLTPIADRHPRFLSGTRDWHGEIQLAIENVARYTGVQLIDFHEPLYPYPFILTDAVHPDPEGAFIMAQTVYSAITGDYGGLKMSLLYTDNMVLQRDVPLTVQGIANAGDRVTVSIADRQMKTKAGLNGKWSVTLPPLKAGGPYTLKISTDETGFQYQNVLAGEVWLCSGQSNMEFMLKQASTARADIPRAVDQQLRLYDMKARWRTNAVEWEANVLDSLNHLQYYKDTEWKNCTPATASDFSAIAYYFGKMLR
;
A
#
# COMPACT_ATOMS: atom_id res chain seq x y z
N MET A 1 -42.85 -16.00 -45.23
CA MET A 1 -42.30 -14.79 -44.61
C MET A 1 -41.59 -15.03 -43.27
N MET A 2 -41.87 -16.08 -42.50
CA MET A 2 -41.25 -16.31 -41.18
C MET A 2 -39.80 -16.84 -41.20
N LYS A 3 -39.33 -17.54 -42.22
CA LYS A 3 -37.95 -18.08 -42.27
C LYS A 3 -36.86 -17.00 -42.48
N ASN A 4 -37.19 -15.93 -43.20
CA ASN A 4 -36.21 -14.87 -43.49
C ASN A 4 -36.01 -13.87 -42.31
N VAL A 5 -37.02 -13.74 -41.43
CA VAL A 5 -36.93 -12.91 -40.21
C VAL A 5 -36.03 -13.55 -39.17
N LEU A 6 -36.04 -14.89 -39.06
CA LEU A 6 -35.22 -15.64 -38.11
C LEU A 6 -33.72 -15.57 -38.47
N LEU A 7 -33.37 -15.56 -39.76
CA LEU A 7 -31.97 -15.43 -40.22
C LEU A 7 -31.39 -14.06 -39.93
N ILE A 8 -32.18 -13.00 -40.04
CA ILE A 8 -31.74 -11.62 -39.77
C ILE A 8 -31.52 -11.39 -38.27
N VAL A 9 -32.38 -11.96 -37.39
CA VAL A 9 -32.23 -11.84 -35.93
C VAL A 9 -30.99 -12.61 -35.43
N VAL A 10 -30.69 -13.78 -35.97
CA VAL A 10 -29.50 -14.56 -35.63
C VAL A 10 -28.23 -13.84 -36.11
N SER A 11 -28.25 -13.22 -37.29
CA SER A 11 -27.10 -12.46 -37.82
C SER A 11 -26.82 -11.18 -36.98
N ILE A 12 -27.86 -10.49 -36.49
CA ILE A 12 -27.71 -9.29 -35.64
C ILE A 12 -27.17 -9.67 -34.25
N LEU A 13 -27.59 -10.80 -33.68
CA LEU A 13 -27.09 -11.32 -32.41
C LEU A 13 -25.62 -11.74 -32.50
N PHE A 14 -25.16 -12.31 -33.61
CA PHE A 14 -23.77 -12.65 -33.84
C PHE A 14 -22.89 -11.40 -34.05
N ILE A 15 -23.36 -10.35 -34.72
CA ILE A 15 -22.65 -9.10 -34.95
C ILE A 15 -22.51 -8.33 -33.64
N THR A 16 -23.52 -8.34 -32.77
CA THR A 16 -23.41 -7.65 -31.44
C THR A 16 -22.49 -8.38 -30.48
N ALA A 17 -22.41 -9.72 -30.52
CA ALA A 17 -21.46 -10.49 -29.71
C ALA A 17 -20.01 -10.29 -30.19
N ALA A 18 -19.76 -10.23 -31.50
CA ALA A 18 -18.44 -9.94 -32.04
C ALA A 18 -17.98 -8.51 -31.77
N SER A 19 -18.88 -7.53 -31.85
CA SER A 19 -18.52 -6.12 -31.55
C SER A 19 -18.27 -5.86 -30.07
N ALA A 20 -18.86 -6.65 -29.15
CA ALA A 20 -18.58 -6.55 -27.72
C ALA A 20 -17.18 -7.09 -27.36
N GLN A 21 -16.62 -7.98 -28.17
CA GLN A 21 -15.31 -8.56 -27.94
C GLN A 21 -14.16 -7.66 -28.46
N GLU A 22 -14.44 -6.79 -29.44
CA GLU A 22 -13.44 -5.85 -29.98
C GLU A 22 -13.19 -4.60 -29.12
N ASN A 23 -13.99 -4.34 -28.09
CA ASN A 23 -13.94 -3.09 -27.31
C ASN A 23 -13.42 -3.26 -25.88
N ARG A 24 -12.85 -4.42 -25.52
CA ARG A 24 -12.29 -4.61 -24.17
C ARG A 24 -10.93 -3.95 -24.06
N ILE A 25 -10.69 -3.26 -22.94
CA ILE A 25 -9.37 -2.74 -22.60
C ILE A 25 -8.45 -3.91 -22.29
N LYS A 26 -7.38 -4.07 -23.04
CA LYS A 26 -6.42 -5.17 -22.91
C LYS A 26 -5.36 -4.84 -21.87
N VAL A 27 -5.23 -5.70 -20.87
CA VAL A 27 -4.21 -5.57 -19.79
C VAL A 27 -3.23 -6.73 -19.88
N ALA A 28 -1.97 -6.46 -20.19
CA ALA A 28 -0.91 -7.44 -20.23
C ALA A 28 -0.11 -7.42 -18.93
N CYS A 29 -0.13 -8.54 -18.16
CA CYS A 29 0.67 -8.69 -16.95
C CYS A 29 1.98 -9.41 -17.28
N ILE A 30 3.07 -8.67 -17.31
CA ILE A 30 4.42 -9.10 -17.65
C ILE A 30 5.18 -9.42 -16.37
N GLY A 31 5.91 -10.52 -16.33
CA GLY A 31 6.71 -10.81 -15.15
C GLY A 31 7.34 -12.21 -15.13
N ASN A 32 7.75 -12.57 -13.94
CA ASN A 32 8.42 -13.83 -13.63
C ASN A 32 7.47 -14.88 -13.02
N SER A 33 7.98 -15.75 -12.16
CA SER A 33 7.23 -16.80 -11.45
C SER A 33 6.07 -16.23 -10.59
N ILE A 34 6.23 -15.04 -10.02
CA ILE A 34 5.20 -14.40 -9.20
C ILE A 34 4.01 -14.02 -10.07
N THR A 35 4.24 -13.39 -11.23
CA THR A 35 3.18 -13.11 -12.20
C THR A 35 2.57 -14.39 -12.77
N TYR A 36 3.39 -15.39 -13.05
CA TYR A 36 2.91 -16.71 -13.49
C TYR A 36 1.97 -17.36 -12.47
N GLY A 37 2.20 -17.12 -11.18
CA GLY A 37 1.45 -17.75 -10.07
C GLY A 37 2.10 -19.06 -9.59
N TYR A 38 3.44 -19.12 -9.59
CA TYR A 38 4.17 -20.28 -9.06
C TYR A 38 3.90 -20.45 -7.55
N GLY A 39 3.72 -21.69 -7.12
CA GLY A 39 3.46 -22.02 -5.71
C GLY A 39 1.99 -21.87 -5.28
N LEU A 40 1.14 -21.28 -6.10
CA LEU A 40 -0.29 -21.21 -5.80
C LEU A 40 -0.95 -22.58 -5.98
N PRO A 41 -1.90 -22.97 -5.10
CA PRO A 41 -2.66 -24.22 -5.23
C PRO A 41 -3.37 -24.34 -6.59
N ASP A 42 -3.94 -23.24 -7.08
CA ASP A 42 -4.54 -23.13 -8.43
C ASP A 42 -4.24 -21.76 -9.03
N ARG A 43 -3.21 -21.65 -9.83
CA ARG A 43 -2.84 -20.41 -10.50
C ARG A 43 -3.89 -19.88 -11.48
N THR A 44 -4.77 -20.76 -11.99
CA THR A 44 -5.79 -20.38 -12.96
C THR A 44 -6.95 -19.62 -12.34
N THR A 45 -7.06 -19.62 -11.04
CA THR A 45 -8.08 -18.90 -10.27
C THR A 45 -7.50 -17.91 -9.26
N GLN A 46 -6.22 -18.08 -8.86
CA GLN A 46 -5.62 -17.39 -7.71
C GLN A 46 -4.42 -16.49 -8.06
N SER A 47 -3.83 -16.59 -9.28
CA SER A 47 -2.75 -15.65 -9.65
C SER A 47 -3.27 -14.22 -9.71
N TYR A 48 -2.39 -13.23 -9.40
CA TYR A 48 -2.85 -11.84 -9.36
C TYR A 48 -3.47 -11.34 -10.67
N PRO A 49 -3.04 -11.75 -11.88
CA PRO A 49 -3.69 -11.34 -13.12
C PRO A 49 -5.14 -11.85 -13.22
N VAL A 50 -5.38 -13.09 -12.76
CA VAL A 50 -6.75 -13.67 -12.77
C VAL A 50 -7.64 -13.00 -11.73
N GLN A 51 -7.10 -12.70 -10.54
CA GLN A 51 -7.84 -11.95 -9.52
C GLN A 51 -8.12 -10.52 -9.99
N LEU A 52 -7.17 -9.88 -10.68
CA LEU A 52 -7.35 -8.57 -11.31
C LEU A 52 -8.47 -8.58 -12.37
N GLN A 53 -8.52 -9.63 -13.21
CA GLN A 53 -9.62 -9.80 -14.18
C GLN A 53 -10.98 -9.80 -13.49
N LYS A 54 -11.09 -10.52 -12.37
CA LYS A 54 -12.36 -10.57 -11.60
C LYS A 54 -12.75 -9.19 -11.05
N MET A 55 -11.78 -8.40 -10.60
CA MET A 55 -12.01 -7.06 -10.08
C MET A 55 -12.40 -6.05 -11.18
N LEU A 56 -11.73 -6.11 -12.33
CA LEU A 56 -11.96 -5.18 -13.44
C LEU A 56 -13.24 -5.50 -14.23
N GLY A 57 -13.72 -6.76 -14.16
CA GLY A 57 -14.94 -7.19 -14.83
C GLY A 57 -14.80 -7.34 -16.36
N GLU A 58 -15.92 -7.39 -17.04
CA GLU A 58 -16.02 -7.77 -18.47
C GLU A 58 -15.52 -6.69 -19.45
N SER A 59 -15.43 -5.46 -19.01
CA SER A 59 -14.90 -4.35 -19.83
C SER A 59 -13.40 -4.44 -20.08
N TYR A 60 -12.73 -5.35 -19.39
CA TYR A 60 -11.28 -5.58 -19.50
C TYR A 60 -11.00 -7.01 -19.94
N GLN A 61 -9.86 -7.20 -20.59
CA GLN A 61 -9.26 -8.50 -20.88
C GLN A 61 -7.85 -8.51 -20.28
N VAL A 62 -7.67 -9.26 -19.17
CA VAL A 62 -6.39 -9.39 -18.48
C VAL A 62 -5.72 -10.69 -18.87
N GLU A 63 -4.49 -10.61 -19.39
CA GLU A 63 -3.72 -11.78 -19.78
C GLU A 63 -2.42 -11.89 -18.99
N ASN A 64 -2.09 -13.14 -18.63
CA ASN A 64 -0.90 -13.47 -17.84
C ASN A 64 0.25 -13.91 -18.76
N PHE A 65 1.30 -13.09 -18.83
CA PHE A 65 2.53 -13.35 -19.57
C PHE A 65 3.73 -13.58 -18.63
N GLY A 66 3.47 -14.10 -17.43
CA GLY A 66 4.52 -14.46 -16.48
C GLY A 66 5.33 -15.68 -16.93
N LYS A 67 6.66 -15.60 -16.79
CA LYS A 67 7.61 -16.69 -17.07
C LYS A 67 8.46 -17.01 -15.84
N SER A 68 8.25 -18.18 -15.26
CA SER A 68 9.04 -18.60 -14.08
C SER A 68 10.54 -18.55 -14.33
N GLY A 69 11.28 -17.91 -13.42
CA GLY A 69 12.73 -17.75 -13.50
C GLY A 69 13.21 -16.66 -14.46
N ALA A 70 12.31 -15.92 -15.15
CA ALA A 70 12.72 -14.90 -16.07
C ALA A 70 13.41 -13.71 -15.38
N THR A 71 14.52 -13.26 -15.96
CA THR A 71 15.28 -12.06 -15.59
C THR A 71 14.85 -10.87 -16.46
N LEU A 72 15.03 -9.67 -15.93
CA LEU A 72 14.93 -8.46 -16.75
C LEU A 72 16.17 -8.32 -17.63
N LEU A 73 17.36 -8.52 -17.05
CA LEU A 73 18.64 -8.42 -17.74
C LEU A 73 18.67 -9.29 -19.00
N ASN A 74 18.97 -8.68 -20.15
CA ASN A 74 19.10 -9.36 -21.44
C ASN A 74 20.31 -10.32 -21.50
N LYS A 75 21.27 -10.14 -20.58
CA LYS A 75 22.41 -11.04 -20.35
C LYS A 75 22.23 -11.97 -19.18
N GLY A 76 21.08 -11.91 -18.50
CA GLY A 76 20.76 -12.77 -17.39
C GLY A 76 20.62 -14.24 -17.80
N HIS A 77 20.53 -15.13 -16.81
CA HIS A 77 20.45 -16.58 -17.07
C HIS A 77 19.17 -17.02 -17.78
N ARG A 78 18.10 -16.17 -17.77
CA ARG A 78 16.83 -16.41 -18.49
C ARG A 78 16.16 -15.10 -18.89
N PRO A 79 16.67 -14.38 -19.89
CA PRO A 79 16.14 -13.09 -20.29
C PRO A 79 14.68 -13.16 -20.71
N TYR A 80 13.83 -12.30 -20.16
CA TYR A 80 12.39 -12.28 -20.47
C TYR A 80 12.13 -11.98 -21.95
N MET A 81 12.86 -11.05 -22.56
CA MET A 81 12.70 -10.69 -23.96
C MET A 81 13.04 -11.82 -24.95
N GLN A 82 13.67 -12.89 -24.48
CA GLN A 82 13.95 -14.10 -25.29
C GLN A 82 12.87 -15.19 -25.12
N GLN A 83 11.88 -15.01 -24.24
CA GLN A 83 10.87 -16.03 -23.98
C GLN A 83 9.67 -15.89 -24.91
N ASP A 84 8.92 -16.99 -25.09
CA ASP A 84 7.69 -17.00 -25.88
C ASP A 84 6.59 -16.12 -25.26
N GLU A 85 6.58 -16.01 -23.93
CA GLU A 85 5.67 -15.15 -23.20
C GLU A 85 5.81 -13.68 -23.60
N TYR A 86 7.05 -13.20 -23.82
CA TYR A 86 7.32 -11.86 -24.33
C TYR A 86 6.73 -11.65 -25.73
N ARG A 87 6.98 -12.59 -26.67
CA ARG A 87 6.44 -12.49 -28.03
C ARG A 87 4.92 -12.44 -28.02
N ARG A 88 4.28 -13.34 -27.28
CA ARG A 88 2.83 -13.35 -27.11
C ARG A 88 2.29 -12.07 -26.49
N ALA A 89 3.02 -11.47 -25.54
CA ALA A 89 2.63 -10.21 -24.94
C ALA A 89 2.69 -9.04 -25.93
N ILE A 90 3.71 -8.99 -26.79
CA ILE A 90 3.81 -8.02 -27.89
C ILE A 90 2.65 -8.20 -28.88
N ASP A 91 2.38 -9.45 -29.32
CA ASP A 91 1.31 -9.78 -30.25
C ASP A 91 -0.09 -9.49 -29.67
N PHE A 92 -0.25 -9.62 -28.35
CA PHE A 92 -1.49 -9.26 -27.67
C PHE A 92 -1.84 -7.79 -27.80
N GLY A 93 -0.85 -6.90 -27.89
CA GLY A 93 -1.05 -5.48 -28.12
C GLY A 93 -1.84 -4.82 -26.98
N GLY A 94 -1.40 -5.00 -25.73
CA GLY A 94 -2.07 -4.46 -24.53
C GLY A 94 -2.25 -2.95 -24.57
N ASP A 95 -3.41 -2.45 -24.15
CA ASP A 95 -3.66 -1.03 -23.90
C ASP A 95 -3.00 -0.59 -22.59
N ILE A 96 -2.89 -1.51 -21.65
CA ILE A 96 -2.21 -1.37 -20.37
C ILE A 96 -1.21 -2.51 -20.22
N VAL A 97 0.02 -2.18 -19.85
CA VAL A 97 1.08 -3.16 -19.57
C VAL A 97 1.58 -2.97 -18.15
N VAL A 98 1.56 -4.03 -17.35
CA VAL A 98 2.04 -4.07 -15.97
C VAL A 98 3.28 -4.96 -15.93
N ILE A 99 4.44 -4.41 -15.56
CA ILE A 99 5.72 -5.13 -15.57
C ILE A 99 6.22 -5.33 -14.13
N HIS A 100 6.43 -6.61 -13.75
CA HIS A 100 7.04 -7.02 -12.50
C HIS A 100 8.22 -7.97 -12.78
N LEU A 101 9.38 -7.41 -13.04
CA LEU A 101 10.64 -8.12 -13.32
C LEU A 101 11.79 -7.54 -12.48
N GLY A 102 12.81 -8.33 -12.21
CA GLY A 102 14.00 -7.93 -11.47
C GLY A 102 14.32 -8.83 -10.27
N ILE A 103 13.35 -9.59 -9.74
CA ILE A 103 13.61 -10.42 -8.55
C ILE A 103 14.59 -11.58 -8.84
N ASN A 104 14.55 -12.17 -10.03
CA ASN A 104 15.49 -13.21 -10.44
C ASN A 104 16.87 -12.65 -10.77
N ASP A 105 16.95 -11.37 -11.08
CA ASP A 105 18.20 -10.65 -11.33
C ASP A 105 19.06 -10.51 -10.07
N THR A 106 18.49 -10.78 -8.87
CA THR A 106 19.26 -10.95 -7.62
C THR A 106 20.14 -12.19 -7.59
N ASP A 107 20.11 -13.02 -8.64
CA ASP A 107 21.01 -14.20 -8.73
C ASP A 107 22.47 -13.73 -8.89
N PRO A 108 23.44 -14.37 -8.18
CA PRO A 108 24.86 -14.05 -8.33
C PRO A 108 25.40 -14.17 -9.75
N ARG A 109 24.76 -14.97 -10.61
CA ARG A 109 25.15 -15.12 -12.04
C ARG A 109 24.74 -13.92 -12.89
N ASP A 110 23.87 -13.06 -12.38
CA ASP A 110 23.28 -11.97 -13.14
C ASP A 110 23.73 -10.61 -12.59
N TRP A 111 23.36 -10.28 -11.33
CA TRP A 111 23.56 -8.94 -10.80
C TRP A 111 25.03 -8.55 -10.65
N SER A 112 25.87 -9.45 -10.15
CA SER A 112 27.30 -9.18 -9.96
C SER A 112 28.00 -8.73 -11.24
N ASP A 113 27.60 -9.31 -12.37
CA ASP A 113 28.30 -9.12 -13.65
C ASP A 113 27.58 -8.15 -14.59
N TYR A 114 26.25 -8.01 -14.46
CA TYR A 114 25.45 -7.31 -15.49
C TYR A 114 24.60 -6.16 -14.96
N ARG A 115 24.68 -5.79 -13.68
CA ARG A 115 23.84 -4.73 -13.06
C ARG A 115 23.85 -3.40 -13.82
N ASP A 116 24.97 -3.03 -14.44
CA ASP A 116 25.10 -1.77 -15.19
C ASP A 116 24.21 -1.72 -16.43
N PHE A 117 23.70 -2.85 -16.90
CA PHE A 117 22.78 -2.95 -18.03
C PHE A 117 21.32 -2.85 -17.61
N PHE A 118 20.98 -3.01 -16.33
CA PHE A 118 19.61 -3.18 -15.88
C PHE A 118 18.67 -2.04 -16.29
N VAL A 119 19.08 -0.79 -16.07
CA VAL A 119 18.27 0.38 -16.44
C VAL A 119 18.09 0.45 -17.96
N LYS A 120 19.14 0.19 -18.74
CA LYS A 120 19.06 0.17 -20.19
C LYS A 120 18.14 -0.91 -20.71
N ASP A 121 18.28 -2.13 -20.22
CA ASP A 121 17.49 -3.30 -20.64
C ASP A 121 16.01 -3.10 -20.26
N TYR A 122 15.73 -2.46 -19.12
CA TYR A 122 14.36 -2.13 -18.74
C TYR A 122 13.73 -1.08 -19.66
N ILE A 123 14.48 -0.05 -20.04
CA ILE A 123 14.02 0.96 -21.00
C ILE A 123 13.75 0.30 -22.36
N GLU A 124 14.62 -0.60 -22.81
CA GLU A 124 14.45 -1.35 -24.05
C GLU A 124 13.13 -2.17 -24.02
N LEU A 125 12.85 -2.85 -22.91
CA LEU A 125 11.58 -3.58 -22.73
C LEU A 125 10.37 -2.63 -22.80
N ILE A 126 10.42 -1.48 -22.12
CA ILE A 126 9.36 -0.46 -22.16
C ILE A 126 9.14 0.03 -23.59
N ASP A 127 10.22 0.34 -24.30
CA ASP A 127 10.15 0.89 -25.64
C ASP A 127 9.64 -0.13 -26.66
N SER A 128 9.88 -1.43 -26.44
CA SER A 128 9.31 -2.49 -27.27
C SER A 128 7.78 -2.53 -27.20
N PHE A 129 7.18 -2.34 -26.02
CA PHE A 129 5.74 -2.23 -25.85
C PHE A 129 5.18 -0.92 -26.44
N ARG A 130 5.92 0.19 -26.33
CA ARG A 130 5.54 1.46 -26.97
C ARG A 130 5.58 1.37 -28.50
N ALA A 131 6.53 0.61 -29.05
CA ALA A 131 6.60 0.36 -30.48
C ALA A 131 5.43 -0.50 -30.97
N ALA A 132 5.01 -1.49 -30.18
CA ALA A 132 3.86 -2.35 -30.51
C ALA A 132 2.51 -1.60 -30.40
N ASN A 133 2.38 -0.70 -29.42
CA ASN A 133 1.18 0.14 -29.25
C ASN A 133 1.61 1.53 -28.75
N SER A 134 1.57 2.53 -29.62
CA SER A 134 2.00 3.91 -29.30
C SER A 134 1.12 4.60 -28.23
N LYS A 135 -0.06 4.06 -27.91
CA LYS A 135 -0.98 4.58 -26.90
C LYS A 135 -0.92 3.78 -25.59
N VAL A 136 -0.02 2.80 -25.49
CA VAL A 136 0.05 1.93 -24.32
C VAL A 136 0.32 2.71 -23.04
N ARG A 137 -0.45 2.44 -21.99
CA ARG A 137 -0.18 2.88 -20.63
C ARG A 137 0.69 1.84 -19.95
N ILE A 138 1.91 2.19 -19.58
CA ILE A 138 2.84 1.27 -18.94
C ILE A 138 2.97 1.60 -17.46
N MET A 139 2.88 0.56 -16.65
CA MET A 139 3.15 0.56 -15.22
C MET A 139 4.29 -0.38 -14.92
N ILE A 140 5.27 0.05 -14.14
CA ILE A 140 6.32 -0.82 -13.62
C ILE A 140 6.18 -0.94 -12.12
N ALA A 141 6.43 -2.12 -11.58
CA ALA A 141 6.22 -2.41 -10.18
C ALA A 141 7.55 -2.45 -9.40
N ARG A 142 7.58 -1.84 -8.21
CA ARG A 142 8.56 -2.21 -7.19
C ARG A 142 8.43 -3.70 -6.89
N LEU A 143 9.56 -4.37 -6.66
CA LEU A 143 9.59 -5.81 -6.41
C LEU A 143 8.84 -6.14 -5.12
N THR A 144 8.17 -7.30 -5.12
CA THR A 144 7.68 -7.91 -3.88
C THR A 144 8.82 -8.12 -2.89
N PRO A 145 8.57 -8.10 -1.58
CA PRO A 145 9.62 -8.40 -0.61
C PRO A 145 10.12 -9.84 -0.75
N ILE A 146 11.35 -10.07 -0.30
CA ILE A 146 11.89 -11.41 -0.05
C ILE A 146 11.99 -11.55 1.46
N ALA A 147 11.38 -12.59 2.03
CA ALA A 147 11.45 -12.82 3.47
C ALA A 147 12.87 -13.24 3.91
N ASP A 148 13.27 -12.83 5.10
CA ASP A 148 14.60 -13.03 5.68
C ASP A 148 15.02 -14.51 5.80
N ARG A 149 14.06 -15.42 5.87
CA ARG A 149 14.30 -16.89 5.89
C ARG A 149 14.74 -17.47 4.55
N HIS A 150 14.74 -16.67 3.46
CA HIS A 150 15.20 -17.16 2.16
C HIS A 150 16.72 -17.40 2.17
N PRO A 151 17.22 -18.57 1.72
CA PRO A 151 18.65 -18.91 1.80
C PRO A 151 19.57 -17.89 1.13
N ARG A 152 19.17 -17.30 0.02
CA ARG A 152 19.93 -16.27 -0.69
C ARG A 152 20.02 -14.95 0.07
N PHE A 153 19.09 -14.69 0.98
CA PHE A 153 19.07 -13.47 1.77
C PHE A 153 20.26 -13.38 2.73
N LEU A 154 20.78 -14.53 3.14
CA LEU A 154 21.97 -14.62 3.99
C LEU A 154 23.28 -14.39 3.24
N SER A 155 23.27 -14.38 1.90
CA SER A 155 24.44 -14.28 1.02
C SER A 155 24.60 -12.91 0.30
N GLY A 156 24.01 -11.84 0.83
CA GLY A 156 24.13 -10.50 0.23
C GLY A 156 23.08 -10.17 -0.83
N THR A 157 22.26 -11.13 -1.27
CA THR A 157 21.16 -10.92 -2.23
C THR A 157 20.16 -9.85 -1.74
N ARG A 158 20.08 -9.62 -0.44
CA ARG A 158 19.28 -8.55 0.17
C ARG A 158 19.68 -7.18 -0.33
N ASP A 159 20.97 -6.90 -0.37
CA ASP A 159 21.48 -5.59 -0.80
C ASP A 159 21.21 -5.39 -2.27
N TRP A 160 21.37 -6.43 -3.09
CA TRP A 160 21.04 -6.40 -4.52
C TRP A 160 19.55 -6.19 -4.79
N HIS A 161 18.66 -6.79 -3.98
CA HIS A 161 17.24 -6.49 -4.05
C HIS A 161 16.97 -4.99 -3.83
N GLY A 162 17.63 -4.39 -2.84
CA GLY A 162 17.56 -2.94 -2.58
C GLY A 162 18.09 -2.10 -3.75
N GLU A 163 19.24 -2.48 -4.34
CA GLU A 163 19.81 -1.82 -5.51
C GLU A 163 18.84 -1.88 -6.72
N ILE A 164 18.23 -3.04 -6.95
CA ILE A 164 17.25 -3.24 -8.04
C ILE A 164 16.00 -2.39 -7.81
N GLN A 165 15.49 -2.29 -6.57
CA GLN A 165 14.37 -1.39 -6.24
C GLN A 165 14.68 0.04 -6.64
N LEU A 166 15.86 0.56 -6.28
CA LEU A 166 16.30 1.90 -6.68
C LEU A 166 16.46 2.04 -8.20
N ALA A 167 16.94 1.01 -8.88
CA ALA A 167 17.05 1.01 -10.33
C ALA A 167 15.67 1.08 -11.01
N ILE A 168 14.66 0.35 -10.52
CA ILE A 168 13.28 0.41 -11.00
C ILE A 168 12.69 1.81 -10.80
N GLU A 169 12.90 2.42 -9.63
CA GLU A 169 12.45 3.79 -9.36
C GLU A 169 13.10 4.81 -10.32
N ASN A 170 14.38 4.62 -10.62
CA ASN A 170 15.09 5.43 -11.60
C ASN A 170 14.51 5.25 -13.02
N VAL A 171 14.23 4.01 -13.44
CA VAL A 171 13.57 3.73 -14.73
C VAL A 171 12.23 4.45 -14.83
N ALA A 172 11.37 4.37 -13.80
CA ALA A 172 10.09 5.09 -13.77
C ALA A 172 10.28 6.59 -13.95
N ARG A 173 11.26 7.17 -13.25
CA ARG A 173 11.57 8.61 -13.33
C ARG A 173 12.10 9.03 -14.69
N TYR A 174 12.99 8.25 -15.33
CA TYR A 174 13.57 8.57 -16.63
C TYR A 174 12.58 8.40 -17.78
N THR A 175 11.72 7.39 -17.70
CA THR A 175 10.78 7.06 -18.78
C THR A 175 9.41 7.71 -18.64
N GLY A 176 9.11 8.25 -17.45
CA GLY A 176 7.81 8.84 -17.12
C GLY A 176 6.67 7.81 -17.00
N VAL A 177 6.97 6.49 -16.96
CA VAL A 177 5.97 5.46 -16.73
C VAL A 177 5.49 5.47 -15.27
N GLN A 178 4.28 5.00 -15.05
CA GLN A 178 3.74 4.93 -13.70
C GLN A 178 4.46 3.86 -12.88
N LEU A 179 4.95 4.26 -11.70
CA LEU A 179 5.46 3.32 -10.70
C LEU A 179 4.32 2.87 -9.80
N ILE A 180 4.14 1.55 -9.64
CA ILE A 180 3.26 0.94 -8.66
C ILE A 180 4.08 0.18 -7.61
N ASP A 181 3.49 -0.11 -6.47
CA ASP A 181 4.23 -0.64 -5.33
C ASP A 181 3.70 -2.02 -4.90
N PHE A 182 4.45 -3.08 -5.21
CA PHE A 182 4.17 -4.42 -4.69
C PHE A 182 4.96 -4.73 -3.41
N HIS A 183 5.86 -3.84 -2.99
CA HIS A 183 6.68 -4.06 -1.81
C HIS A 183 5.94 -3.70 -0.52
N GLU A 184 5.57 -2.43 -0.36
CA GLU A 184 5.00 -1.92 0.89
C GLU A 184 3.73 -2.64 1.34
N PRO A 185 2.77 -2.99 0.46
CA PRO A 185 1.57 -3.70 0.88
C PRO A 185 1.82 -5.13 1.36
N LEU A 186 2.90 -5.77 0.92
CA LEU A 186 3.24 -7.15 1.29
C LEU A 186 4.29 -7.24 2.40
N TYR A 187 5.14 -6.22 2.54
CA TYR A 187 6.28 -6.23 3.46
C TYR A 187 5.92 -6.54 4.91
N PRO A 188 4.80 -6.04 5.46
CA PRO A 188 4.40 -6.33 6.84
C PRO A 188 3.96 -7.79 7.07
N TYR A 189 3.74 -8.57 6.00
CA TYR A 189 3.14 -9.90 6.06
C TYR A 189 4.08 -10.99 5.53
N PRO A 190 5.27 -11.22 6.12
CA PRO A 190 6.25 -12.16 5.56
C PRO A 190 5.75 -13.62 5.50
N PHE A 191 4.71 -13.98 6.26
CA PHE A 191 4.12 -15.31 6.27
C PHE A 191 3.36 -15.65 4.97
N ILE A 192 2.81 -14.64 4.26
CA ILE A 192 2.14 -14.84 2.96
C ILE A 192 3.09 -15.18 1.81
N LEU A 193 4.40 -15.09 2.05
CA LEU A 193 5.44 -15.52 1.11
C LEU A 193 5.84 -16.97 1.44
N THR A 194 5.09 -17.95 0.95
CA THR A 194 5.15 -19.35 1.40
C THR A 194 6.55 -19.98 1.39
N ASP A 195 7.32 -19.73 0.35
CA ASP A 195 8.72 -20.15 0.20
C ASP A 195 9.71 -18.99 0.38
N ALA A 196 9.28 -17.94 1.07
CA ALA A 196 10.00 -16.69 1.30
C ALA A 196 10.09 -15.72 0.10
N VAL A 197 9.52 -16.08 -1.06
CA VAL A 197 9.55 -15.27 -2.30
C VAL A 197 8.17 -15.19 -2.94
N HIS A 198 7.46 -16.32 -3.06
CA HIS A 198 6.22 -16.41 -3.81
C HIS A 198 5.02 -16.15 -2.92
N PRO A 199 4.19 -15.14 -3.27
CA PRO A 199 2.96 -14.86 -2.55
C PRO A 199 1.97 -16.03 -2.64
N ASP A 200 1.27 -16.29 -1.54
CA ASP A 200 0.10 -17.15 -1.48
C ASP A 200 -1.13 -16.47 -2.15
N PRO A 201 -2.33 -17.09 -2.12
CA PRO A 201 -3.52 -16.48 -2.72
C PRO A 201 -3.89 -15.10 -2.13
N GLU A 202 -3.63 -14.86 -0.84
CA GLU A 202 -3.88 -13.57 -0.19
C GLU A 202 -2.88 -12.52 -0.66
N GLY A 203 -1.60 -12.86 -0.72
CA GLY A 203 -0.57 -11.96 -1.27
C GLY A 203 -0.81 -11.64 -2.74
N ALA A 204 -1.23 -12.62 -3.54
CA ALA A 204 -1.63 -12.40 -4.94
C ALA A 204 -2.86 -11.48 -5.05
N PHE A 205 -3.81 -11.56 -4.10
CA PHE A 205 -4.95 -10.65 -4.04
C PHE A 205 -4.53 -9.21 -3.74
N ILE A 206 -3.63 -9.01 -2.78
CA ILE A 206 -3.07 -7.67 -2.46
C ILE A 206 -2.39 -7.06 -3.69
N MET A 207 -1.64 -7.87 -4.46
CA MET A 207 -1.05 -7.40 -5.71
C MET A 207 -2.12 -7.01 -6.74
N ALA A 208 -3.17 -7.82 -6.90
CA ALA A 208 -4.28 -7.52 -7.79
C ALA A 208 -4.99 -6.23 -7.40
N GLN A 209 -5.25 -5.98 -6.11
CA GLN A 209 -5.82 -4.73 -5.61
C GLN A 209 -4.92 -3.52 -5.93
N THR A 210 -3.61 -3.67 -5.79
CA THR A 210 -2.65 -2.59 -6.13
C THR A 210 -2.75 -2.20 -7.60
N VAL A 211 -2.81 -3.18 -8.49
CA VAL A 211 -2.96 -2.93 -9.94
C VAL A 211 -4.34 -2.37 -10.26
N TYR A 212 -5.40 -2.92 -9.65
CA TYR A 212 -6.77 -2.43 -9.81
C TYR A 212 -6.86 -0.94 -9.47
N SER A 213 -6.39 -0.55 -8.29
CA SER A 213 -6.39 0.86 -7.87
C SER A 213 -5.56 1.74 -8.81
N ALA A 214 -4.42 1.24 -9.28
CA ALA A 214 -3.58 1.98 -10.22
C ALA A 214 -4.26 2.16 -11.60
N ILE A 215 -5.03 1.18 -12.08
CA ILE A 215 -5.75 1.24 -13.35
C ILE A 215 -6.95 2.17 -13.25
N THR A 216 -7.79 1.98 -12.23
CA THR A 216 -9.09 2.66 -12.08
C THR A 216 -8.99 4.01 -11.40
N GLY A 217 -7.94 4.21 -10.61
CA GLY A 217 -7.83 5.37 -9.71
C GLY A 217 -8.66 5.22 -8.42
N ASP A 218 -9.33 4.10 -8.22
CA ASP A 218 -10.13 3.82 -7.03
C ASP A 218 -9.24 3.29 -5.90
N TYR A 219 -9.04 4.09 -4.88
CA TYR A 219 -8.33 3.76 -3.64
C TYR A 219 -9.28 3.60 -2.44
N GLY A 220 -10.59 3.49 -2.72
CA GLY A 220 -11.64 3.34 -1.71
C GLY A 220 -11.99 4.66 -1.02
N GLY A 221 -11.88 5.77 -1.72
CA GLY A 221 -12.26 7.11 -1.27
C GLY A 221 -11.31 7.72 -0.24
N LEU A 222 -11.80 8.74 0.46
CA LEU A 222 -11.02 9.48 1.46
C LEU A 222 -10.78 8.63 2.71
N LYS A 223 -9.50 8.47 3.09
CA LYS A 223 -9.06 7.73 4.28
C LYS A 223 -8.03 8.52 5.06
N MET A 224 -8.14 8.47 6.38
CA MET A 224 -7.23 9.13 7.32
C MET A 224 -6.53 8.09 8.20
N SER A 225 -5.34 8.45 8.71
CA SER A 225 -4.66 7.65 9.73
C SER A 225 -5.49 7.58 11.01
N LEU A 226 -5.39 6.49 11.74
CA LEU A 226 -6.02 6.29 13.06
C LEU A 226 -5.59 7.32 14.12
N LEU A 227 -4.52 8.08 13.88
CA LEU A 227 -4.09 9.18 14.74
C LEU A 227 -5.05 10.37 14.69
N TYR A 228 -5.84 10.51 13.62
CA TYR A 228 -6.82 11.59 13.49
C TYR A 228 -8.13 11.17 14.15
N THR A 229 -8.35 11.67 15.36
CA THR A 229 -9.61 11.48 16.12
C THR A 229 -9.99 12.79 16.81
N ASP A 230 -11.19 12.87 17.33
CA ASP A 230 -11.59 13.94 18.23
C ASP A 230 -10.60 14.06 19.40
N ASN A 231 -10.51 15.24 19.99
CA ASN A 231 -9.63 15.57 21.12
C ASN A 231 -8.12 15.52 20.83
N MET A 232 -7.69 15.32 19.55
CA MET A 232 -6.25 15.25 19.22
C MET A 232 -5.53 16.56 19.51
N VAL A 233 -4.20 16.44 19.65
CA VAL A 233 -3.29 17.59 19.70
C VAL A 233 -2.45 17.63 18.44
N LEU A 234 -2.38 18.77 17.80
CA LEU A 234 -1.49 19.06 16.70
C LEU A 234 -0.28 19.86 17.22
N GLN A 235 0.93 19.52 16.75
CA GLN A 235 2.13 20.22 17.17
C GLN A 235 2.06 21.71 16.82
N ARG A 236 2.24 22.57 17.81
CA ARG A 236 2.27 24.02 17.64
C ARG A 236 3.56 24.52 17.03
N ASP A 237 3.53 25.75 16.50
CA ASP A 237 4.68 26.55 16.06
C ASP A 237 5.54 25.92 14.95
N VAL A 238 5.04 24.84 14.31
CA VAL A 238 5.65 24.20 13.14
C VAL A 238 4.64 24.10 11.99
N PRO A 239 5.10 24.01 10.74
CA PRO A 239 4.20 23.74 9.62
C PRO A 239 3.39 22.45 9.86
N LEU A 240 2.07 22.52 9.73
CA LEU A 240 1.17 21.41 9.98
C LEU A 240 0.96 20.62 8.68
N THR A 241 1.57 19.46 8.58
CA THR A 241 1.34 18.54 7.47
C THR A 241 0.19 17.60 7.78
N VAL A 242 -0.83 17.63 6.92
CA VAL A 242 -1.97 16.72 6.95
C VAL A 242 -1.92 15.88 5.68
N GLN A 243 -2.05 14.56 5.81
CA GLN A 243 -1.91 13.61 4.71
C GLN A 243 -2.88 12.45 4.85
N GLY A 244 -3.17 11.79 3.73
CA GLY A 244 -4.07 10.65 3.69
C GLY A 244 -4.13 10.01 2.31
N ILE A 245 -5.16 9.21 2.11
CA ILE A 245 -5.48 8.55 0.84
C ILE A 245 -6.82 9.10 0.34
N ALA A 246 -6.98 9.22 -0.97
CA ALA A 246 -8.24 9.48 -1.67
C ALA A 246 -8.16 8.87 -3.07
N ASN A 247 -9.25 8.87 -3.82
CA ASN A 247 -9.20 8.40 -5.19
C ASN A 247 -8.29 9.29 -6.04
N ALA A 248 -7.61 8.68 -7.01
CA ALA A 248 -6.65 9.40 -7.85
C ALA A 248 -7.33 10.59 -8.55
N GLY A 249 -6.76 11.75 -8.33
CA GLY A 249 -7.30 12.98 -8.91
C GLY A 249 -8.34 13.71 -8.07
N ASP A 250 -8.81 13.16 -6.95
CA ASP A 250 -9.72 13.83 -6.04
C ASP A 250 -9.11 15.14 -5.52
N ARG A 251 -9.94 16.17 -5.48
CA ARG A 251 -9.57 17.42 -4.81
C ARG A 251 -9.82 17.28 -3.32
N VAL A 252 -8.77 17.45 -2.54
CA VAL A 252 -8.84 17.40 -1.08
C VAL A 252 -8.69 18.81 -0.52
N THR A 253 -9.63 19.20 0.33
CA THR A 253 -9.61 20.45 1.07
C THR A 253 -9.41 20.16 2.55
N VAL A 254 -8.42 20.82 3.16
CA VAL A 254 -8.15 20.74 4.59
C VAL A 254 -8.30 22.12 5.19
N SER A 255 -9.08 22.26 6.27
CA SER A 255 -9.26 23.52 6.98
C SER A 255 -9.23 23.34 8.50
N ILE A 256 -8.59 24.30 9.17
CA ILE A 256 -8.54 24.43 10.63
C ILE A 256 -8.40 25.90 11.02
N ALA A 257 -9.16 26.35 12.01
CA ALA A 257 -9.23 27.77 12.38
C ALA A 257 -9.59 28.65 11.16
N ASP A 258 -8.77 29.65 10.87
CA ASP A 258 -8.87 30.57 9.74
C ASP A 258 -8.08 30.10 8.49
N ARG A 259 -7.48 28.92 8.54
CA ARG A 259 -6.60 28.37 7.50
C ARG A 259 -7.33 27.34 6.65
N GLN A 260 -7.09 27.42 5.35
CA GLN A 260 -7.57 26.43 4.40
C GLN A 260 -6.53 26.21 3.31
N MET A 261 -6.29 24.94 2.98
CA MET A 261 -5.43 24.53 1.88
C MET A 261 -6.11 23.46 1.05
N LYS A 262 -5.74 23.40 -0.23
CA LYS A 262 -6.26 22.42 -1.19
C LYS A 262 -5.11 21.69 -1.86
N THR A 263 -5.32 20.42 -2.15
CA THR A 263 -4.41 19.60 -2.92
C THR A 263 -5.20 18.65 -3.82
N LYS A 264 -4.49 17.86 -4.61
CA LYS A 264 -5.06 16.81 -5.44
C LYS A 264 -4.38 15.51 -5.10
N ALA A 265 -5.14 14.42 -4.95
CA ALA A 265 -4.58 13.09 -4.77
C ALA A 265 -3.79 12.67 -6.02
N GLY A 266 -2.61 12.12 -5.82
CA GLY A 266 -1.75 11.61 -6.88
C GLY A 266 -2.31 10.34 -7.53
N LEU A 267 -1.64 9.86 -8.58
CA LEU A 267 -1.99 8.60 -9.24
C LEU A 267 -1.89 7.37 -8.31
N ASN A 268 -1.19 7.49 -7.20
CA ASN A 268 -1.06 6.48 -6.14
C ASN A 268 -2.07 6.67 -5.01
N GLY A 269 -3.05 7.53 -5.16
CA GLY A 269 -4.05 7.86 -4.16
C GLY A 269 -3.55 8.69 -2.98
N LYS A 270 -2.24 8.90 -2.83
CA LYS A 270 -1.67 9.68 -1.71
C LYS A 270 -1.86 11.17 -1.94
N TRP A 271 -2.19 11.88 -0.86
CA TRP A 271 -2.25 13.34 -0.86
C TRP A 271 -1.63 13.90 0.42
N SER A 272 -1.16 15.12 0.33
CA SER A 272 -0.61 15.87 1.45
C SER A 272 -0.83 17.36 1.26
N VAL A 273 -1.10 18.09 2.34
CA VAL A 273 -1.08 19.53 2.41
C VAL A 273 -0.27 19.97 3.61
N THR A 274 0.36 21.14 3.51
CA THR A 274 1.04 21.79 4.63
C THR A 274 0.39 23.13 4.90
N LEU A 275 -0.25 23.26 6.07
CA LEU A 275 -0.82 24.51 6.55
C LEU A 275 0.23 25.33 7.34
N PRO A 276 0.10 26.65 7.38
CA PRO A 276 0.93 27.49 8.23
C PRO A 276 0.85 27.06 9.72
N PRO A 277 1.91 27.33 10.51
CA PRO A 277 1.94 26.97 11.92
C PRO A 277 0.77 27.54 12.72
N LEU A 278 0.24 26.74 13.64
CA LEU A 278 -0.71 27.17 14.66
C LEU A 278 0.04 27.58 15.94
N LYS A 279 -0.39 28.66 16.56
CA LYS A 279 0.00 28.98 17.94
C LYS A 279 -0.74 28.08 18.91
N ALA A 280 -0.17 27.89 20.13
CA ALA A 280 -0.85 27.18 21.20
C ALA A 280 -2.27 27.75 21.39
N GLY A 281 -3.26 26.85 21.46
CA GLY A 281 -4.66 27.24 21.60
C GLY A 281 -5.65 26.19 21.15
N GLY A 282 -6.87 26.60 20.98
CA GLY A 282 -8.05 25.76 20.68
C GLY A 282 -9.15 25.97 21.71
N PRO A 283 -10.24 25.15 21.69
CA PRO A 283 -10.42 24.03 20.77
C PRO A 283 -10.73 24.45 19.33
N TYR A 284 -10.15 23.78 18.38
CA TYR A 284 -10.42 23.92 16.95
C TYR A 284 -11.24 22.75 16.42
N THR A 285 -11.76 22.92 15.19
CA THR A 285 -12.30 21.84 14.37
C THR A 285 -11.39 21.68 13.16
N LEU A 286 -10.83 20.48 12.95
CA LEU A 286 -10.15 20.11 11.72
C LEU A 286 -11.15 19.48 10.76
N LYS A 287 -11.28 20.02 9.56
CA LYS A 287 -12.13 19.48 8.49
C LYS A 287 -11.27 19.04 7.33
N ILE A 288 -11.54 17.87 6.79
CA ILE A 288 -10.88 17.30 5.63
C ILE A 288 -11.98 16.76 4.73
N SER A 289 -12.04 17.19 3.48
CA SER A 289 -13.10 16.78 2.57
C SER A 289 -12.62 16.63 1.14
N THR A 290 -13.26 15.74 0.41
CA THR A 290 -13.32 15.70 -1.05
C THR A 290 -14.64 16.29 -1.53
N ASP A 291 -14.91 16.22 -2.84
CA ASP A 291 -16.21 16.64 -3.38
C ASP A 291 -17.34 15.66 -2.97
N GLU A 292 -17.03 14.43 -2.57
CA GLU A 292 -17.99 13.38 -2.26
C GLU A 292 -18.19 13.11 -0.76
N THR A 293 -17.11 13.23 0.04
CA THR A 293 -17.12 12.85 1.45
C THR A 293 -16.17 13.69 2.28
N GLY A 294 -16.25 13.58 3.61
CA GLY A 294 -15.35 14.31 4.49
C GLY A 294 -15.34 13.81 5.92
N PHE A 295 -14.30 14.21 6.63
CA PHE A 295 -14.13 14.02 8.07
C PHE A 295 -14.13 15.37 8.78
N GLN A 296 -14.64 15.36 10.00
CA GLN A 296 -14.62 16.50 10.88
C GLN A 296 -14.21 16.04 12.29
N TYR A 297 -13.07 16.52 12.75
CA TYR A 297 -12.53 16.21 14.07
C TYR A 297 -12.73 17.40 15.00
N GLN A 298 -13.37 17.14 16.13
CA GLN A 298 -13.76 18.15 17.11
C GLN A 298 -12.75 18.26 18.25
N ASN A 299 -12.81 19.38 18.97
CA ASN A 299 -12.03 19.62 20.18
C ASN A 299 -10.50 19.42 19.99
N VAL A 300 -10.00 19.83 18.83
CA VAL A 300 -8.57 19.74 18.46
C VAL A 300 -7.81 20.87 19.15
N LEU A 301 -6.70 20.57 19.77
CA LEU A 301 -5.78 21.56 20.34
C LEU A 301 -4.52 21.72 19.47
N ALA A 302 -3.92 22.91 19.49
CA ALA A 302 -2.55 23.14 19.10
C ALA A 302 -1.69 23.25 20.36
N GLY A 303 -0.73 22.34 20.53
CA GLY A 303 0.07 22.23 21.74
C GLY A 303 1.36 21.43 21.49
N GLU A 304 1.98 21.00 22.58
CA GLU A 304 3.14 20.11 22.51
C GLU A 304 2.68 18.67 22.39
N VAL A 305 3.31 17.91 21.47
CA VAL A 305 3.05 16.48 21.29
C VAL A 305 4.32 15.70 21.65
N TRP A 306 4.19 14.77 22.57
CA TRP A 306 5.29 13.95 23.06
C TRP A 306 5.01 12.47 22.85
N LEU A 307 5.97 11.77 22.25
CA LEU A 307 5.95 10.31 22.16
C LEU A 307 6.64 9.73 23.39
N CYS A 308 5.87 9.07 24.25
CA CYS A 308 6.35 8.37 25.43
C CYS A 308 6.46 6.87 25.11
N SER A 309 7.68 6.37 24.93
CA SER A 309 7.96 4.98 24.57
C SER A 309 8.95 4.36 25.56
N GLY A 310 8.84 3.05 25.75
CA GLY A 310 9.71 2.28 26.64
C GLY A 310 9.21 0.86 26.84
N GLN A 311 9.61 0.26 27.94
CA GLN A 311 9.27 -1.10 28.32
C GLN A 311 8.33 -1.11 29.56
N SER A 312 8.52 -2.05 30.47
CA SER A 312 7.67 -2.32 31.64
C SER A 312 7.37 -1.08 32.48
N ASN A 313 8.33 -0.17 32.66
CA ASN A 313 8.09 1.05 33.44
C ASN A 313 7.17 2.03 32.68
N MET A 314 7.22 2.06 31.37
CA MET A 314 6.32 2.90 30.57
C MET A 314 4.90 2.29 30.54
N GLU A 315 4.78 0.97 30.57
CA GLU A 315 3.49 0.27 30.66
C GLU A 315 2.84 0.37 32.06
N PHE A 316 3.62 0.70 33.10
CA PHE A 316 3.16 0.82 34.48
C PHE A 316 2.08 1.90 34.58
N MET A 317 0.87 1.48 34.93
CA MET A 317 -0.32 2.35 34.94
C MET A 317 -0.38 3.24 36.18
N LEU A 318 -0.99 4.43 36.08
CA LEU A 318 -1.18 5.34 37.21
C LEU A 318 -1.89 4.68 38.39
N LYS A 319 -2.89 3.81 38.16
CA LYS A 319 -3.57 3.06 39.23
C LYS A 319 -2.67 2.12 40.03
N GLN A 320 -1.52 1.76 39.55
CA GLN A 320 -0.52 0.91 40.20
C GLN A 320 0.52 1.73 40.98
N ALA A 321 0.54 3.04 40.80
CA ALA A 321 1.48 3.93 41.49
C ALA A 321 1.09 4.08 42.97
N SER A 322 2.08 4.25 43.85
CA SER A 322 1.88 4.49 45.29
C SER A 322 1.02 5.74 45.57
N THR A 323 1.03 6.70 44.67
CA THR A 323 0.30 7.96 44.70
C THR A 323 -1.09 7.88 44.10
N ALA A 324 -1.48 6.77 43.50
CA ALA A 324 -2.74 6.57 42.73
C ALA A 324 -3.98 7.10 43.49
N ARG A 325 -4.07 6.77 44.77
CA ARG A 325 -5.23 7.17 45.64
C ARG A 325 -5.39 8.69 45.73
N ALA A 326 -4.28 9.42 45.70
CA ALA A 326 -4.27 10.88 45.80
C ALA A 326 -4.40 11.55 44.44
N ASP A 327 -3.73 11.01 43.40
CA ASP A 327 -3.56 11.67 42.12
C ASP A 327 -4.70 11.39 41.16
N ILE A 328 -5.25 10.18 41.13
CA ILE A 328 -6.33 9.83 40.17
C ILE A 328 -7.55 10.76 40.35
N PRO A 329 -8.10 11.01 41.55
CA PRO A 329 -9.24 11.92 41.69
C PRO A 329 -8.97 13.34 41.21
N ARG A 330 -7.69 13.76 41.15
CA ARG A 330 -7.23 15.09 40.73
C ARG A 330 -6.83 15.13 39.26
N ALA A 331 -6.88 14.02 38.54
CA ALA A 331 -6.51 13.92 37.15
C ALA A 331 -7.59 14.49 36.22
N VAL A 332 -7.86 15.78 36.37
CA VAL A 332 -8.81 16.53 35.56
C VAL A 332 -8.08 17.67 34.89
N ASP A 333 -7.75 17.53 33.60
CA ASP A 333 -7.14 18.59 32.80
C ASP A 333 -7.60 18.48 31.32
N GLN A 334 -8.40 19.47 30.91
CA GLN A 334 -8.90 19.52 29.54
C GLN A 334 -7.85 19.91 28.49
N GLN A 335 -6.68 20.36 28.91
CA GLN A 335 -5.60 20.72 27.98
C GLN A 335 -4.53 19.59 27.93
N LEU A 336 -4.59 18.61 28.81
CA LEU A 336 -3.79 17.38 28.73
C LEU A 336 -4.59 16.32 27.96
N ARG A 337 -4.02 15.80 26.88
CA ARG A 337 -4.63 14.77 26.04
C ARG A 337 -3.78 13.50 26.09
N LEU A 338 -4.45 12.39 26.12
CA LEU A 338 -3.83 11.07 26.24
C LEU A 338 -4.19 10.24 25.00
N TYR A 339 -3.16 9.69 24.34
CA TYR A 339 -3.31 8.70 23.27
C TYR A 339 -2.57 7.44 23.69
N ASP A 340 -3.29 6.36 23.95
CA ASP A 340 -2.75 5.17 24.61
C ASP A 340 -2.77 3.97 23.67
N MET A 341 -1.61 3.63 23.11
CA MET A 341 -1.43 2.48 22.22
C MET A 341 -1.20 1.20 23.03
N LYS A 342 -2.28 0.62 23.57
CA LYS A 342 -2.20 -0.64 24.33
C LYS A 342 -2.05 -1.84 23.41
N ALA A 343 -1.08 -2.69 23.72
CA ALA A 343 -0.97 -3.99 23.07
C ALA A 343 -2.23 -4.84 23.34
N ARG A 344 -2.68 -5.57 22.32
CA ARG A 344 -3.76 -6.57 22.47
C ARG A 344 -3.28 -7.77 23.25
N TRP A 345 -2.02 -8.15 23.03
CA TRP A 345 -1.42 -9.36 23.56
C TRP A 345 -0.18 -9.03 24.38
N ARG A 346 0.03 -9.75 25.46
CA ARG A 346 1.29 -9.65 26.20
C ARG A 346 2.38 -10.41 25.46
N THR A 347 3.52 -9.78 25.23
CA THR A 347 4.62 -10.30 24.40
C THR A 347 5.59 -11.23 25.14
N ASN A 348 5.29 -11.63 26.38
CA ASN A 348 6.13 -12.49 27.21
C ASN A 348 5.71 -13.98 27.20
N ALA A 349 4.77 -14.34 26.33
CA ALA A 349 4.40 -15.75 26.15
C ALA A 349 5.53 -16.49 25.40
N VAL A 350 5.84 -17.69 25.86
CA VAL A 350 6.84 -18.57 25.22
C VAL A 350 6.25 -19.21 23.96
N GLU A 351 4.97 -19.50 24.00
CA GLU A 351 4.20 -20.06 22.89
C GLU A 351 2.91 -19.23 22.70
N TRP A 352 2.46 -19.12 21.47
CA TRP A 352 1.26 -18.40 21.10
C TRP A 352 0.22 -19.38 20.55
N GLU A 353 -1.02 -19.19 20.93
CA GLU A 353 -2.13 -19.89 20.29
C GLU A 353 -2.25 -19.46 18.81
N ALA A 354 -2.73 -20.35 17.96
CA ALA A 354 -2.81 -20.14 16.50
C ALA A 354 -3.60 -18.87 16.12
N ASN A 355 -4.69 -18.58 16.81
CA ASN A 355 -5.51 -17.37 16.59
C ASN A 355 -4.78 -16.08 16.99
N VAL A 356 -3.89 -16.14 17.99
CA VAL A 356 -3.06 -15.01 18.40
C VAL A 356 -1.97 -14.77 17.38
N LEU A 357 -1.31 -15.84 16.92
CA LEU A 357 -0.31 -15.77 15.83
C LEU A 357 -0.91 -15.21 14.55
N ASP A 358 -2.11 -15.65 14.19
CA ASP A 358 -2.84 -15.14 13.05
C ASP A 358 -3.09 -13.61 13.18
N SER A 359 -3.60 -13.17 14.33
CA SER A 359 -3.80 -11.74 14.59
C SER A 359 -2.52 -10.92 14.55
N LEU A 360 -1.41 -11.46 15.10
CA LEU A 360 -0.10 -10.80 15.06
C LEU A 360 0.45 -10.74 13.63
N ASN A 361 0.28 -11.79 12.86
CA ASN A 361 0.67 -11.84 11.45
C ASN A 361 -0.12 -10.83 10.60
N HIS A 362 -1.36 -10.51 10.98
CA HIS A 362 -2.16 -9.45 10.39
C HIS A 362 -1.94 -8.07 11.03
N LEU A 363 -0.81 -7.86 11.73
CA LEU A 363 -0.40 -6.62 12.37
C LEU A 363 -1.38 -6.06 13.41
N GLN A 364 -2.22 -6.91 13.98
CA GLN A 364 -3.20 -6.52 14.99
C GLN A 364 -2.59 -6.42 16.40
N TYR A 365 -1.43 -5.76 16.51
CA TYR A 365 -0.70 -5.65 17.77
C TYR A 365 -1.39 -4.79 18.80
N TYR A 366 -2.06 -3.74 18.36
CA TYR A 366 -2.64 -2.74 19.24
C TYR A 366 -4.16 -2.79 19.24
N LYS A 367 -4.75 -2.40 20.37
CA LYS A 367 -6.18 -2.13 20.46
C LYS A 367 -6.48 -0.84 19.73
N ASP A 368 -7.71 -0.74 19.20
CA ASP A 368 -8.19 0.51 18.66
C ASP A 368 -8.17 1.56 19.76
N THR A 369 -7.68 2.74 19.44
CA THR A 369 -7.51 3.82 20.41
C THR A 369 -7.83 5.17 19.78
N GLU A 370 -8.03 6.16 20.63
CA GLU A 370 -8.36 7.52 20.26
C GLU A 370 -7.75 8.50 21.27
N TRP A 371 -7.63 9.75 20.89
CA TRP A 371 -7.25 10.81 21.80
C TRP A 371 -8.34 11.06 22.85
N LYS A 372 -7.96 11.11 24.10
CA LYS A 372 -8.87 11.31 25.24
C LYS A 372 -8.48 12.52 26.07
N ASN A 373 -9.48 13.21 26.60
CA ASN A 373 -9.27 14.19 27.65
C ASN A 373 -8.69 13.50 28.90
N CYS A 374 -7.82 14.18 29.62
CA CYS A 374 -7.35 13.69 30.91
C CYS A 374 -8.47 13.82 31.95
N THR A 375 -8.98 12.67 32.37
CA THR A 375 -9.96 12.50 33.43
C THR A 375 -9.49 11.43 34.42
N PRO A 376 -10.05 11.31 35.61
CA PRO A 376 -9.73 10.21 36.52
C PRO A 376 -9.80 8.83 35.86
N ALA A 377 -10.82 8.60 35.03
CA ALA A 377 -11.02 7.33 34.34
C ALA A 377 -9.94 7.06 33.28
N THR A 378 -9.63 8.07 32.44
CA THR A 378 -8.65 7.90 31.36
C THR A 378 -7.22 7.88 31.87
N ALA A 379 -6.89 8.65 32.90
CA ALA A 379 -5.58 8.70 33.50
C ALA A 379 -5.25 7.45 34.33
N SER A 380 -6.23 6.83 34.97
CA SER A 380 -6.07 5.63 35.80
C SER A 380 -5.35 4.50 35.07
N ASP A 381 -5.74 4.25 33.83
CA ASP A 381 -5.22 3.17 32.99
C ASP A 381 -4.08 3.61 32.05
N PHE A 382 -3.71 4.88 32.09
CA PHE A 382 -2.60 5.43 31.30
C PHE A 382 -1.25 5.23 32.02
N SER A 383 -0.15 5.29 31.26
CA SER A 383 1.21 5.24 31.81
C SER A 383 1.41 6.28 32.92
N ALA A 384 1.86 5.85 34.10
CA ALA A 384 2.14 6.74 35.20
C ALA A 384 3.23 7.74 34.87
N ILE A 385 4.34 7.27 34.25
CA ILE A 385 5.47 8.13 33.84
C ILE A 385 5.02 9.15 32.82
N ALA A 386 4.32 8.73 31.77
CA ALA A 386 3.83 9.63 30.74
C ALA A 386 2.81 10.66 31.31
N TYR A 387 1.94 10.23 32.22
CA TYR A 387 0.99 11.11 32.90
C TYR A 387 1.71 12.19 33.72
N TYR A 388 2.65 11.80 34.58
CA TYR A 388 3.41 12.77 35.41
C TYR A 388 4.26 13.70 34.55
N PHE A 389 4.90 13.18 33.51
CA PHE A 389 5.64 14.00 32.57
C PHE A 389 4.74 15.06 31.92
N GLY A 390 3.61 14.64 31.35
CA GLY A 390 2.65 15.56 30.75
C GLY A 390 2.09 16.58 31.76
N LYS A 391 1.81 16.16 32.99
CA LYS A 391 1.34 17.04 34.06
C LYS A 391 2.39 18.08 34.48
N MET A 392 3.68 17.74 34.44
CA MET A 392 4.76 18.68 34.78
C MET A 392 5.00 19.74 33.72
N LEU A 393 4.62 19.47 32.47
CA LEU A 393 4.73 20.43 31.37
C LEU A 393 3.56 21.42 31.31
N ARG A 394 2.52 21.18 32.12
CA ARG A 394 1.32 22.02 32.23
C ARG A 394 1.49 23.06 33.34
#